data_c70e50409341f3b49f83eb05bc8924ec
#
_entry.id   c70e50409341f3b49f83eb05bc8924ec
#
_cell.length_a   1.000
_cell.length_b   1.000
_cell.length_c   1.000
_cell.angle_alpha   90.00
_cell.angle_beta   90.00
_cell.angle_gamma   90.00
#
_symmetry.space_group_name_H-M   'P 1'
#
loop_
_entity.id
_entity.type
_entity.pdbx_description
1 polymer ?
#
loop_
_entity_poly.entity_id
_entity_poly.type
_entity_poly.pdbx_seq_one_letter_code
_entity_poly.pdbx_strand_id
1 'polypeptide(L)'
;VGPKKLADSTFCRDLQDIRRILPALGNYKLTDLRKEVIREFYEEMRHTPRLDGRGNLSEKSVEGLHNTLCGILSAAVDEGYLTHNPAWRCYKPKGQKKERPVADEETVKKLITAFEGQSMKYETYFKLVLATGLRRGEACGLRWSDINWRKRTIHVQRGVVKLSHQESITKDPKTTSGDRMVYLSKEMCQLLKAWWK
;
A
#
# COMPACT_ATOMS: atom_id res chain seq x y z
N VAL A 1 24.42 -9.70 11.61
CA VAL A 1 23.16 -8.92 11.45
C VAL A 1 22.16 -9.87 10.82
N GLY A 2 21.15 -10.34 11.58
CA GLY A 2 20.15 -11.28 11.08
C GLY A 2 19.31 -10.65 9.93
N PRO A 3 18.66 -11.46 9.10
CA PRO A 3 17.89 -10.98 7.98
C PRO A 3 16.79 -10.02 8.46
N LYS A 4 16.70 -8.81 7.88
CA LYS A 4 15.64 -7.85 8.17
C LYS A 4 14.29 -8.51 7.90
N LYS A 5 13.50 -8.71 8.94
CA LYS A 5 12.15 -9.27 8.81
C LYS A 5 11.29 -8.28 8.01
N LEU A 6 10.98 -8.65 6.77
CA LEU A 6 10.11 -7.85 5.92
C LEU A 6 8.70 -7.77 6.53
N ALA A 7 8.04 -6.62 6.34
CA ALA A 7 6.63 -6.52 6.70
C ALA A 7 5.81 -7.46 5.79
N ASP A 8 4.81 -8.19 6.35
CA ASP A 8 4.05 -9.21 5.61
C ASP A 8 3.43 -8.66 4.32
N SER A 9 2.96 -7.40 4.31
CA SER A 9 2.44 -6.75 3.10
C SER A 9 3.52 -6.52 2.02
N THR A 10 4.77 -6.28 2.43
CA THR A 10 5.91 -6.18 1.52
C THR A 10 6.26 -7.56 0.99
N PHE A 11 6.34 -8.54 1.86
CA PHE A 11 6.61 -9.93 1.48
C PHE A 11 5.56 -10.47 0.48
N CYS A 12 4.27 -10.26 0.72
CA CYS A 12 3.21 -10.66 -0.21
C CYS A 12 3.33 -9.99 -1.58
N ARG A 13 3.73 -8.71 -1.61
CA ARG A 13 3.97 -8.00 -2.86
C ARG A 13 5.19 -8.56 -3.58
N ASP A 14 6.29 -8.75 -2.88
CA ASP A 14 7.52 -9.27 -3.44
C ASP A 14 7.32 -10.69 -4.00
N LEU A 15 6.50 -11.51 -3.36
CA LEU A 15 6.08 -12.81 -3.92
C LEU A 15 5.30 -12.68 -5.23
N GLN A 16 4.42 -11.67 -5.35
CA GLN A 16 3.71 -11.41 -6.61
C GLN A 16 4.67 -10.98 -7.72
N ASP A 17 5.66 -10.16 -7.39
CA ASP A 17 6.69 -9.72 -8.32
C ASP A 17 7.56 -10.91 -8.75
N ILE A 18 7.97 -11.78 -7.81
CA ILE A 18 8.76 -12.99 -8.10
C ILE A 18 8.02 -13.93 -9.05
N ARG A 19 6.70 -14.06 -8.95
CA ARG A 19 5.90 -14.88 -9.87
C ARG A 19 5.97 -14.41 -11.33
N ARG A 20 6.39 -13.17 -11.58
CA ARG A 20 6.63 -12.62 -12.92
C ARG A 20 8.11 -12.65 -13.30
N ILE A 21 9.00 -12.42 -12.34
CA ILE A 21 10.44 -12.41 -12.54
C ILE A 21 10.96 -13.82 -12.82
N LEU A 22 10.51 -14.81 -12.03
CA LEU A 22 11.07 -16.16 -12.10
C LEU A 22 10.81 -16.88 -13.44
N PRO A 23 9.63 -16.84 -14.07
CA PRO A 23 9.43 -17.43 -15.38
C PRO A 23 10.27 -16.80 -16.49
N ALA A 24 10.49 -15.47 -16.41
CA ALA A 24 11.24 -14.73 -17.43
C ALA A 24 12.76 -14.83 -17.27
N LEU A 25 13.26 -14.77 -16.04
CA LEU A 25 14.69 -14.65 -15.76
C LEU A 25 15.27 -15.87 -15.01
N GLY A 26 14.45 -16.76 -14.47
CA GLY A 26 14.93 -17.84 -13.59
C GLY A 26 15.78 -18.91 -14.29
N ASN A 27 15.71 -19.02 -15.60
CA ASN A 27 16.53 -19.96 -16.38
C ASN A 27 17.92 -19.41 -16.74
N TYR A 28 18.18 -18.12 -16.52
CA TYR A 28 19.49 -17.52 -16.74
C TYR A 28 20.41 -17.83 -15.55
N LYS A 29 21.68 -18.12 -15.83
CA LYS A 29 22.72 -18.08 -14.80
C LYS A 29 22.85 -16.64 -14.30
N LEU A 30 23.10 -16.44 -13.01
CA LEU A 30 23.26 -15.10 -12.43
C LEU A 30 24.33 -14.27 -13.14
N THR A 31 25.42 -14.92 -13.59
CA THR A 31 26.52 -14.29 -14.36
C THR A 31 26.10 -13.82 -15.75
N ASP A 32 25.03 -14.38 -16.31
CA ASP A 32 24.55 -14.07 -17.66
C ASP A 32 23.45 -13.00 -17.64
N LEU A 33 22.95 -12.64 -16.45
CA LEU A 33 21.99 -11.55 -16.28
C LEU A 33 22.66 -10.19 -16.48
N ARG A 34 22.84 -9.81 -17.76
CA ARG A 34 23.36 -8.50 -18.15
C ARG A 34 22.24 -7.47 -18.20
N LYS A 35 22.61 -6.20 -18.21
CA LYS A 35 21.65 -5.07 -18.28
C LYS A 35 20.73 -5.14 -19.52
N GLU A 36 21.20 -5.73 -20.62
CA GLU A 36 20.43 -5.90 -21.84
C GLU A 36 19.25 -6.86 -21.61
N VAL A 37 19.51 -8.04 -21.03
CA VAL A 37 18.49 -9.03 -20.67
C VAL A 37 17.45 -8.44 -19.71
N ILE A 38 17.90 -7.65 -18.73
CA ILE A 38 17.01 -7.00 -17.77
C ILE A 38 16.14 -5.92 -18.45
N ARG A 39 16.67 -5.19 -19.44
CA ARG A 39 15.90 -4.22 -20.22
C ARG A 39 14.84 -4.90 -21.07
N GLU A 40 15.18 -5.98 -21.76
CA GLU A 40 14.23 -6.78 -22.55
C GLU A 40 13.10 -7.29 -21.64
N PHE A 41 13.41 -7.79 -20.46
CA PHE A 41 12.40 -8.16 -19.46
C PHE A 41 11.45 -7.01 -19.11
N TYR A 42 11.96 -5.77 -18.92
CA TYR A 42 11.07 -4.64 -18.62
C TYR A 42 10.17 -4.27 -19.81
N GLU A 43 10.68 -4.36 -21.04
CA GLU A 43 9.87 -4.16 -22.24
C GLU A 43 8.76 -5.21 -22.35
N GLU A 44 9.09 -6.48 -22.14
CA GLU A 44 8.08 -7.56 -22.10
C GLU A 44 7.01 -7.29 -21.03
N MET A 45 7.42 -6.87 -19.83
CA MET A 45 6.48 -6.58 -18.75
C MET A 45 5.55 -5.39 -19.06
N ARG A 46 5.98 -4.40 -19.85
CA ARG A 46 5.10 -3.31 -20.32
C ARG A 46 3.98 -3.80 -21.21
N HIS A 47 4.20 -4.85 -21.95
CA HIS A 47 3.21 -5.47 -22.84
C HIS A 47 2.43 -6.60 -22.16
N THR A 48 2.78 -6.96 -20.93
CA THR A 48 2.12 -8.03 -20.19
C THR A 48 0.77 -7.54 -19.62
N PRO A 49 -0.33 -8.28 -19.85
CA PRO A 49 -1.63 -7.94 -19.32
C PRO A 49 -1.66 -7.94 -17.78
N ARG A 50 -2.48 -7.07 -17.23
CA ARG A 50 -2.81 -7.07 -15.80
C ARG A 50 -3.72 -8.25 -15.48
N LEU A 51 -3.64 -8.74 -14.23
CA LEU A 51 -4.48 -9.84 -13.76
C LEU A 51 -5.98 -9.49 -13.73
N ASP A 52 -6.33 -8.20 -13.67
CA ASP A 52 -7.72 -7.71 -13.68
C ASP A 52 -8.26 -7.48 -15.11
N GLY A 53 -7.49 -7.80 -16.15
CA GLY A 53 -7.87 -7.63 -17.56
C GLY A 53 -7.95 -6.17 -18.04
N ARG A 54 -7.60 -5.18 -17.20
CA ARG A 54 -7.71 -3.75 -17.51
C ARG A 54 -6.43 -3.20 -18.14
N GLY A 55 -6.09 -3.69 -19.32
CA GLY A 55 -4.88 -3.27 -20.06
C GLY A 55 -3.59 -3.85 -19.51
N ASN A 56 -2.46 -3.28 -19.88
CA ASN A 56 -1.13 -3.76 -19.55
C ASN A 56 -0.62 -3.22 -18.20
N LEU A 57 0.51 -3.75 -17.73
CA LEU A 57 1.18 -3.26 -16.53
C LEU A 57 1.57 -1.79 -16.69
N SER A 58 1.31 -1.00 -15.63
CA SER A 58 1.72 0.40 -15.60
C SER A 58 3.23 0.50 -15.36
N GLU A 59 3.85 1.63 -15.79
CA GLU A 59 5.26 1.94 -15.46
C GLU A 59 5.54 1.83 -13.96
N LYS A 60 4.56 2.18 -13.11
CA LYS A 60 4.69 2.03 -11.67
C LYS A 60 4.76 0.57 -11.22
N SER A 61 4.08 -0.33 -11.92
CA SER A 61 4.16 -1.77 -11.66
C SER A 61 5.52 -2.32 -12.09
N VAL A 62 6.02 -1.90 -13.27
CA VAL A 62 7.35 -2.29 -13.75
C VAL A 62 8.45 -1.73 -12.84
N GLU A 63 8.29 -0.51 -12.30
CA GLU A 63 9.19 0.04 -11.26
C GLU A 63 9.18 -0.84 -9.99
N GLY A 64 8.04 -1.42 -9.62
CA GLY A 64 7.93 -2.40 -8.53
C GLY A 64 8.78 -3.63 -8.79
N LEU A 65 8.62 -4.25 -9.98
CA LEU A 65 9.42 -5.40 -10.41
C LEU A 65 10.93 -5.09 -10.40
N HIS A 66 11.33 -3.92 -10.90
CA HIS A 66 12.73 -3.47 -10.84
C HIS A 66 13.26 -3.41 -9.39
N ASN A 67 12.48 -2.84 -8.46
CA ASN A 67 12.93 -2.74 -7.06
C ASN A 67 13.09 -4.13 -6.41
N THR A 68 12.16 -5.05 -6.67
CA THR A 68 12.24 -6.45 -6.18
C THR A 68 13.43 -7.18 -6.80
N LEU A 69 13.64 -7.06 -8.14
CA LEU A 69 14.78 -7.66 -8.82
C LEU A 69 16.11 -7.09 -8.30
N CYS A 70 16.22 -5.77 -8.12
CA CYS A 70 17.39 -5.14 -7.52
C CYS A 70 17.68 -5.70 -6.12
N GLY A 71 16.66 -5.92 -5.30
CA GLY A 71 16.82 -6.53 -3.98
C GLY A 71 17.39 -7.95 -4.05
N ILE A 72 16.87 -8.78 -4.95
CA ILE A 72 17.33 -10.16 -5.16
C ILE A 72 18.79 -10.17 -5.63
N LEU A 73 19.13 -9.35 -6.63
CA LEU A 73 20.49 -9.30 -7.18
C LEU A 73 21.49 -8.67 -6.20
N SER A 74 21.04 -7.75 -5.34
CA SER A 74 21.90 -7.23 -4.25
C SER A 74 22.21 -8.30 -3.22
N ALA A 75 21.21 -9.10 -2.83
CA ALA A 75 21.46 -10.25 -1.95
C ALA A 75 22.45 -11.25 -2.58
N ALA A 76 22.37 -11.47 -3.90
CA ALA A 76 23.33 -12.32 -4.59
C ALA A 76 24.77 -11.73 -4.59
N VAL A 77 24.92 -10.41 -4.58
CA VAL A 77 26.23 -9.74 -4.38
C VAL A 77 26.70 -9.93 -2.94
N ASP A 78 25.84 -9.72 -1.95
CA ASP A 78 26.19 -9.85 -0.53
C ASP A 78 26.62 -11.30 -0.18
N GLU A 79 26.01 -12.29 -0.84
CA GLU A 79 26.36 -13.72 -0.70
C GLU A 79 27.55 -14.16 -1.59
N GLY A 80 28.13 -13.25 -2.37
CA GLY A 80 29.32 -13.52 -3.21
C GLY A 80 29.04 -14.24 -4.53
N TYR A 81 27.76 -14.42 -4.92
CA TYR A 81 27.42 -15.01 -6.24
C TYR A 81 27.62 -14.05 -7.40
N LEU A 82 27.64 -12.75 -7.14
CA LEU A 82 27.88 -11.68 -8.12
C LEU A 82 28.89 -10.67 -7.57
N THR A 83 29.70 -10.10 -8.46
CA THR A 83 30.62 -9.01 -8.11
C THR A 83 29.95 -7.65 -8.05
N HIS A 84 28.86 -7.47 -8.78
CA HIS A 84 28.07 -6.24 -8.84
C HIS A 84 26.63 -6.54 -9.26
N ASN A 85 25.72 -5.66 -8.90
CA ASN A 85 24.32 -5.78 -9.28
C ASN A 85 24.06 -5.19 -10.67
N PRO A 86 23.75 -6.00 -11.69
CA PRO A 86 23.55 -5.52 -13.05
C PRO A 86 22.31 -4.64 -13.22
N ALA A 87 21.31 -4.75 -12.33
CA ALA A 87 20.09 -3.96 -12.39
C ALA A 87 20.31 -2.49 -11.97
N TRP A 88 21.30 -2.16 -11.15
CA TRP A 88 21.57 -0.78 -10.74
C TRP A 88 21.90 0.17 -11.89
N ARG A 89 22.51 -0.35 -12.97
CA ARG A 89 22.87 0.43 -14.17
C ARG A 89 21.79 0.37 -15.26
N CYS A 90 20.68 -0.32 -15.01
CA CYS A 90 19.56 -0.30 -15.92
C CYS A 90 18.76 1.00 -15.79
N TYR A 91 18.16 1.43 -16.89
CA TYR A 91 17.17 2.50 -16.84
C TYR A 91 16.02 2.07 -15.94
N LYS A 92 15.88 2.75 -14.80
CA LYS A 92 14.80 2.50 -13.86
C LYS A 92 13.48 2.99 -14.46
N PRO A 93 12.49 2.10 -14.66
CA PRO A 93 11.16 2.53 -15.06
C PRO A 93 10.62 3.55 -14.06
N LYS A 94 10.16 4.69 -14.53
CA LYS A 94 9.57 5.74 -13.67
C LYS A 94 8.11 5.88 -13.97
N GLY A 95 7.25 5.50 -13.03
CA GLY A 95 5.86 5.85 -13.09
C GLY A 95 5.68 7.38 -13.03
N GLN A 96 4.87 7.93 -13.92
CA GLN A 96 4.51 9.34 -13.84
C GLN A 96 3.77 9.62 -12.54
N LYS A 97 4.20 10.64 -11.80
CA LYS A 97 3.42 11.20 -10.69
C LYS A 97 2.19 11.89 -11.29
N LYS A 98 1.04 11.24 -11.20
CA LYS A 98 -0.22 11.94 -11.46
C LYS A 98 -0.51 12.81 -10.25
N GLU A 99 -0.57 14.10 -10.43
CA GLU A 99 -1.13 15.01 -9.43
C GLU A 99 -2.60 14.64 -9.25
N ARG A 100 -2.97 14.41 -8.00
CA ARG A 100 -4.37 14.17 -7.66
C ARG A 100 -4.96 15.51 -7.24
N PRO A 101 -6.03 15.97 -7.89
CA PRO A 101 -6.68 17.20 -7.48
C PRO A 101 -7.15 17.04 -6.03
N VAL A 102 -6.91 18.06 -5.23
CA VAL A 102 -7.48 18.17 -3.90
C VAL A 102 -8.95 18.53 -4.06
N ALA A 103 -9.82 17.80 -3.36
CA ALA A 103 -11.24 18.09 -3.39
C ALA A 103 -11.49 19.49 -2.79
N ASP A 104 -12.18 20.34 -3.53
CA ASP A 104 -12.64 21.64 -3.05
C ASP A 104 -13.81 21.49 -2.07
N GLU A 105 -14.21 22.58 -1.45
CA GLU A 105 -15.29 22.59 -0.46
C GLU A 105 -16.63 22.13 -1.04
N GLU A 106 -16.92 22.50 -2.29
CA GLU A 106 -18.15 22.09 -2.97
C GLU A 106 -18.17 20.58 -3.21
N THR A 107 -17.06 20.01 -3.67
CA THR A 107 -16.91 18.56 -3.86
C THR A 107 -17.07 17.82 -2.52
N VAL A 108 -16.49 18.35 -1.43
CA VAL A 108 -16.64 17.75 -0.09
C VAL A 108 -18.09 17.78 0.38
N LYS A 109 -18.80 18.90 0.18
CA LYS A 109 -20.25 19.00 0.49
C LYS A 109 -21.07 17.99 -0.30
N LYS A 110 -20.84 17.86 -1.61
CA LYS A 110 -21.50 16.85 -2.46
C LYS A 110 -21.24 15.42 -1.96
N LEU A 111 -19.99 15.12 -1.55
CA LEU A 111 -19.66 13.81 -0.99
C LEU A 111 -20.42 13.54 0.33
N ILE A 112 -20.47 14.50 1.24
CA ILE A 112 -21.20 14.36 2.50
C ILE A 112 -22.69 14.07 2.24
N THR A 113 -23.32 14.84 1.35
CA THR A 113 -24.70 14.63 0.96
C THR A 113 -24.94 13.27 0.29
N ALA A 114 -24.00 12.82 -0.55
CA ALA A 114 -24.10 11.51 -1.18
C ALA A 114 -23.99 10.32 -0.21
N PHE A 115 -23.43 10.53 0.98
CA PHE A 115 -23.39 9.50 2.03
C PHE A 115 -24.69 9.48 2.87
N GLU A 116 -25.47 10.54 2.86
CA GLU A 116 -26.77 10.60 3.53
C GLU A 116 -27.74 9.63 2.85
N GLY A 117 -28.42 8.83 3.65
CA GLY A 117 -29.30 7.77 3.14
C GLY A 117 -28.60 6.45 2.78
N GLN A 118 -27.29 6.37 2.87
CA GLN A 118 -26.57 5.10 2.85
C GLN A 118 -26.74 4.35 4.16
N SER A 119 -26.35 3.05 4.18
CA SER A 119 -26.37 2.34 5.46
C SER A 119 -25.50 3.07 6.50
N MET A 120 -25.97 3.14 7.75
CA MET A 120 -25.29 3.85 8.84
C MET A 120 -23.80 3.51 8.98
N LYS A 121 -23.43 2.27 8.69
CA LYS A 121 -22.03 1.80 8.66
C LYS A 121 -21.18 2.60 7.66
N TYR A 122 -21.66 2.76 6.42
CA TYR A 122 -20.89 3.45 5.38
C TYR A 122 -20.89 4.96 5.59
N GLU A 123 -22.04 5.52 5.94
CA GLU A 123 -22.15 6.95 6.28
C GLU A 123 -21.18 7.33 7.41
N THR A 124 -21.20 6.59 8.50
CA THR A 124 -20.32 6.83 9.66
C THR A 124 -18.85 6.69 9.28
N TYR A 125 -18.50 5.64 8.53
CA TYR A 125 -17.12 5.41 8.09
C TYR A 125 -16.58 6.56 7.22
N PHE A 126 -17.33 6.96 6.21
CA PHE A 126 -16.85 8.00 5.28
C PHE A 126 -16.83 9.38 5.94
N LYS A 127 -17.85 9.75 6.71
CA LYS A 127 -17.88 11.00 7.48
C LYS A 127 -16.73 11.05 8.50
N LEU A 128 -16.43 9.94 9.17
CA LEU A 128 -15.30 9.85 10.09
C LEU A 128 -13.97 10.07 9.38
N VAL A 129 -13.73 9.39 8.25
CA VAL A 129 -12.49 9.52 7.49
C VAL A 129 -12.30 10.95 6.95
N LEU A 130 -13.37 11.56 6.45
CA LEU A 130 -13.34 12.97 5.99
C LEU A 130 -13.03 13.94 7.13
N ALA A 131 -13.67 13.78 8.29
CA ALA A 131 -13.49 14.68 9.43
C ALA A 131 -12.13 14.55 10.11
N THR A 132 -11.49 13.38 10.04
CA THR A 132 -10.31 13.05 10.85
C THR A 132 -9.03 12.88 10.05
N GLY A 133 -9.12 12.69 8.73
CA GLY A 133 -7.97 12.37 7.88
C GLY A 133 -7.34 11.00 8.19
N LEU A 134 -8.05 10.09 8.82
CA LEU A 134 -7.57 8.74 9.10
C LEU A 134 -7.26 7.98 7.80
N ARG A 135 -6.14 7.27 7.79
CA ARG A 135 -5.87 6.32 6.72
C ARG A 135 -6.90 5.19 6.75
N ARG A 136 -7.23 4.62 5.59
CA ARG A 136 -8.18 3.49 5.51
C ARG A 136 -7.88 2.40 6.52
N GLY A 137 -6.63 1.98 6.65
CA GLY A 137 -6.24 0.93 7.58
C GLY A 137 -6.42 1.33 9.05
N GLU A 138 -6.15 2.58 9.39
CA GLU A 138 -6.37 3.13 10.73
C GLU A 138 -7.87 3.14 11.07
N ALA A 139 -8.71 3.67 10.17
CA ALA A 139 -10.16 3.71 10.38
C ALA A 139 -10.76 2.29 10.52
N CYS A 140 -10.31 1.31 9.72
CA CYS A 140 -10.74 -0.08 9.85
C CYS A 140 -10.19 -0.79 11.10
N GLY A 141 -9.12 -0.27 11.69
CA GLY A 141 -8.49 -0.82 12.89
C GLY A 141 -9.00 -0.23 14.21
N LEU A 142 -9.88 0.77 14.15
CA LEU A 142 -10.45 1.41 15.34
C LEU A 142 -11.32 0.45 16.14
N ARG A 143 -11.22 0.57 17.46
CA ARG A 143 -12.08 -0.10 18.42
C ARG A 143 -12.83 0.95 19.24
N TRP A 144 -13.97 0.58 19.76
CA TRP A 144 -14.75 1.47 20.64
C TRP A 144 -13.96 1.90 21.88
N SER A 145 -13.04 1.05 22.36
CA SER A 145 -12.13 1.35 23.48
C SER A 145 -11.11 2.45 23.16
N ASP A 146 -10.89 2.77 21.88
CA ASP A 146 -9.96 3.82 21.47
C ASP A 146 -10.59 5.21 21.56
N ILE A 147 -11.92 5.29 21.79
CA ILE A 147 -12.67 6.54 21.84
C ILE A 147 -12.81 7.02 23.28
N ASN A 148 -12.26 8.20 23.58
CA ASN A 148 -12.52 8.91 24.81
C ASN A 148 -13.72 9.87 24.60
N TRP A 149 -14.92 9.41 24.98
CA TRP A 149 -16.16 10.16 24.80
C TRP A 149 -16.20 11.49 25.56
N ARG A 150 -15.54 11.57 26.75
CA ARG A 150 -15.48 12.79 27.56
C ARG A 150 -14.59 13.84 26.94
N LYS A 151 -13.42 13.43 26.45
CA LYS A 151 -12.45 14.31 25.77
C LYS A 151 -12.77 14.50 24.30
N ARG A 152 -13.66 13.71 23.74
CA ARG A 152 -13.99 13.64 22.31
C ARG A 152 -12.72 13.42 21.46
N THR A 153 -11.98 12.38 21.79
CA THR A 153 -10.74 12.05 21.08
C THR A 153 -10.73 10.57 20.71
N ILE A 154 -10.05 10.26 19.61
CA ILE A 154 -9.69 8.90 19.21
C ILE A 154 -8.18 8.75 19.40
N HIS A 155 -7.76 7.65 20.01
CA HIS A 155 -6.37 7.24 20.04
C HIS A 155 -6.10 6.30 18.86
N VAL A 156 -5.37 6.79 17.86
CA VAL A 156 -4.97 6.04 16.67
C VAL A 156 -3.68 5.32 16.99
N GLN A 157 -3.74 4.03 17.28
CA GLN A 157 -2.60 3.23 17.73
C GLN A 157 -2.43 1.93 16.95
N ARG A 158 -3.24 1.70 15.92
CA ARG A 158 -3.16 0.50 15.08
C ARG A 158 -3.77 0.72 13.72
N GLY A 159 -3.48 -0.21 12.82
CA GLY A 159 -4.12 -0.25 11.51
C GLY A 159 -4.33 -1.69 11.03
N VAL A 160 -5.35 -1.91 10.23
CA VAL A 160 -5.62 -3.19 9.57
C VAL A 160 -5.04 -3.18 8.17
N VAL A 161 -4.28 -4.22 7.84
CA VAL A 161 -3.72 -4.46 6.51
C VAL A 161 -4.31 -5.76 5.96
N LYS A 162 -4.88 -5.70 4.77
CA LYS A 162 -5.33 -6.89 4.05
C LYS A 162 -4.14 -7.50 3.31
N LEU A 163 -3.80 -8.75 3.60
CA LEU A 163 -2.67 -9.46 3.00
C LEU A 163 -3.09 -10.22 1.74
N SER A 164 -4.25 -10.86 1.79
CA SER A 164 -4.83 -11.63 0.68
C SER A 164 -6.34 -11.40 0.63
N HIS A 165 -7.04 -12.12 -0.25
CA HIS A 165 -8.50 -12.03 -0.32
C HIS A 165 -9.22 -12.44 0.98
N GLN A 166 -8.58 -13.18 1.88
CA GLN A 166 -9.20 -13.73 3.08
C GLN A 166 -8.57 -13.28 4.40
N GLU A 167 -7.30 -12.88 4.42
CA GLU A 167 -6.60 -12.55 5.65
C GLU A 167 -6.39 -11.05 5.83
N SER A 168 -6.78 -10.56 7.00
CA SER A 168 -6.49 -9.20 7.46
C SER A 168 -5.75 -9.27 8.78
N ILE A 169 -4.65 -8.57 8.89
CA ILE A 169 -3.87 -8.49 10.12
C ILE A 169 -3.93 -7.10 10.71
N THR A 170 -3.98 -7.04 12.03
CA THR A 170 -3.81 -5.80 12.78
C THR A 170 -2.31 -5.57 13.00
N LYS A 171 -1.84 -4.39 12.70
CA LYS A 171 -0.45 -3.97 12.91
C LYS A 171 -0.38 -2.69 13.71
N ASP A 172 0.66 -2.57 14.51
CA ASP A 172 1.04 -1.32 15.13
C ASP A 172 1.45 -0.28 14.06
N PRO A 173 1.37 1.01 14.37
CA PRO A 173 1.79 2.06 13.45
C PRO A 173 3.24 1.82 12.98
N LYS A 174 3.49 2.00 11.68
CA LYS A 174 4.85 1.83 11.11
C LYS A 174 5.86 2.84 11.63
N THR A 175 5.39 3.92 12.21
CA THR A 175 6.22 5.03 12.72
C THR A 175 5.62 5.59 13.99
N THR A 176 6.44 6.18 14.85
CA THR A 176 6.01 6.92 16.07
C THR A 176 4.98 8.01 15.76
N SER A 177 5.05 8.62 14.58
CA SER A 177 4.04 9.60 14.11
C SER A 177 2.69 8.99 13.77
N GLY A 178 2.57 7.66 13.71
CA GLY A 178 1.31 6.94 13.52
C GLY A 178 0.49 6.80 14.79
N ASP A 179 1.14 6.86 15.96
CA ASP A 179 0.47 6.90 17.27
C ASP A 179 0.10 8.35 17.58
N ARG A 180 -1.18 8.67 17.55
CA ARG A 180 -1.66 10.03 17.72
C ARG A 180 -3.08 10.10 18.23
N MET A 181 -3.39 11.23 18.89
CA MET A 181 -4.75 11.59 19.28
C MET A 181 -5.40 12.45 18.19
N VAL A 182 -6.63 12.14 17.83
CA VAL A 182 -7.45 12.88 16.86
C VAL A 182 -8.71 13.36 17.56
N TYR A 183 -9.05 14.64 17.42
CA TYR A 183 -10.26 15.21 17.99
C TYR A 183 -11.49 14.93 17.14
N LEU A 184 -12.62 14.74 17.82
CA LEU A 184 -13.94 14.54 17.21
C LEU A 184 -14.83 15.76 17.46
N SER A 185 -15.60 16.15 16.46
CA SER A 185 -16.69 17.11 16.64
C SER A 185 -17.81 16.50 17.49
N LYS A 186 -18.71 17.34 18.01
CA LYS A 186 -19.89 16.89 18.76
C LYS A 186 -20.80 16.02 17.87
N GLU A 187 -21.00 16.44 16.64
CA GLU A 187 -21.82 15.78 15.63
C GLU A 187 -21.27 14.39 15.31
N MET A 188 -19.94 14.29 15.14
CA MET A 188 -19.28 13.01 14.89
C MET A 188 -19.42 12.07 16.09
N CYS A 189 -19.31 12.58 17.32
CA CYS A 189 -19.54 11.77 18.51
C CYS A 189 -20.99 11.27 18.59
N GLN A 190 -21.97 12.09 18.18
CA GLN A 190 -23.38 11.68 18.14
C GLN A 190 -23.61 10.58 17.09
N LEU A 191 -23.05 10.72 15.90
CA LEU A 191 -23.13 9.74 14.84
C LEU A 191 -22.51 8.40 15.25
N LEU A 192 -21.32 8.42 15.83
CA LEU A 192 -20.67 7.22 16.36
C LEU A 192 -21.47 6.53 17.47
N LYS A 193 -22.08 7.30 18.38
CA LYS A 193 -22.96 6.75 19.43
C LYS A 193 -24.24 6.14 18.86
N ALA A 194 -24.80 6.75 17.82
CA ALA A 194 -25.99 6.21 17.15
C ALA A 194 -25.69 4.88 16.46
N TRP A 195 -24.48 4.75 15.89
CA TRP A 195 -24.04 3.48 15.27
C TRP A 195 -23.67 2.40 16.31
N TRP A 196 -23.23 2.78 17.51
CA TRP A 196 -22.86 1.81 18.56
C TRP A 196 -24.08 1.11 19.18
N LYS A 197 -25.26 1.74 19.13
CA LYS A 197 -26.52 1.13 19.64
C LYS A 197 -27.02 0.03 18.71
#